data_29d13ba13bc92cda8d9f8807b046a0ff
#
_entry.id   29d13ba13bc92cda8d9f8807b046a0ff
#
_cell.length_a   1.000
_cell.length_b   1.000
_cell.length_c   1.000
_cell.angle_alpha   90.00
_cell.angle_beta   90.00
_cell.angle_gamma   90.00
#
_symmetry.space_group_name_H-M   'P 1'
#
loop_
_entity.id
_entity.type
_entity.pdbx_description
1 polymer ?
#
loop_
_entity_poly.entity_id
_entity_poly.type
_entity_poly.pdbx_seq_one_letter_code
_entity_poly.pdbx_strand_id
1 'polypeptide(L)' 'MDALVRNRLDILNRITSLFIVKNLPVLTVTFTATENNMAVINLICLCPDENIMKRIMNQANNFVDISEIYYTKTFNPNK' A
#
# COMPACT_ATOMS: atom_id res chain seq x y z
N MET A 1 0.09 5.42 -0.77
CA MET A 1 -0.88 4.35 -1.06
C MET A 1 -1.77 4.15 0.16
N ASP A 2 -3.05 4.01 -0.07
CA ASP A 2 -4.03 3.79 0.97
C ASP A 2 -4.86 2.56 0.62
N ALA A 3 -5.14 1.74 1.63
CA ALA A 3 -5.93 0.54 1.42
C ALA A 3 -6.88 0.30 2.58
N LEU A 4 -8.09 -0.11 2.26
CA LEU A 4 -9.05 -0.60 3.24
C LEU A 4 -9.05 -2.11 3.13
N VAL A 5 -8.70 -2.78 4.21
CA VAL A 5 -8.44 -4.23 4.21
C VAL A 5 -9.13 -4.87 5.41
N ARG A 6 -9.19 -6.20 5.41
CA ARG A 6 -9.58 -6.90 6.61
C ARG A 6 -8.51 -6.76 7.68
N ASN A 7 -8.94 -6.70 8.95
CA ASN A 7 -8.03 -6.48 10.07
C ASN A 7 -7.24 -7.76 10.38
N ARG A 8 -6.25 -8.05 9.53
CA ARG A 8 -5.37 -9.20 9.64
C ARG A 8 -3.95 -8.76 9.33
N LEU A 9 -3.01 -9.16 10.17
CA LEU A 9 -1.62 -8.76 9.98
C LEU A 9 -0.98 -9.39 8.75
N ASP A 10 -1.46 -10.54 8.31
CA ASP A 10 -0.90 -11.16 7.12
C ASP A 10 -1.14 -10.35 5.85
N ILE A 11 -2.25 -9.60 5.79
CA ILE A 11 -2.48 -8.74 4.62
C ILE A 11 -1.48 -7.58 4.60
N LEU A 12 -1.10 -7.07 5.77
CA LEU A 12 -0.06 -6.04 5.86
C LEU A 12 1.26 -6.58 5.32
N ASN A 13 1.64 -7.80 5.71
CA ASN A 13 2.85 -8.43 5.18
C ASN A 13 2.79 -8.59 3.66
N ARG A 14 1.67 -9.00 3.12
CA ARG A 14 1.52 -9.19 1.68
C ARG A 14 1.69 -7.89 0.93
N ILE A 15 1.05 -6.84 1.42
CA ILE A 15 1.13 -5.53 0.76
C ILE A 15 2.55 -4.98 0.83
N THR A 16 3.17 -5.00 2.02
CA THR A 16 4.53 -4.48 2.15
C THR A 16 5.53 -5.29 1.33
N SER A 17 5.30 -6.59 1.19
CA SER A 17 6.17 -7.44 0.37
C SER A 17 6.18 -7.03 -1.09
N LEU A 18 5.07 -6.52 -1.60
CA LEU A 18 5.02 -6.03 -2.98
C LEU A 18 6.01 -4.89 -3.21
N PHE A 19 6.17 -4.04 -2.21
CA PHE A 19 7.10 -2.91 -2.29
C PHE A 19 8.53 -3.37 -2.10
N ILE A 20 8.76 -4.30 -1.17
CA ILE A 20 10.09 -4.82 -0.88
C ILE A 20 10.67 -5.53 -2.11
N VAL A 21 9.86 -6.34 -2.79
CA VAL A 21 10.31 -7.07 -3.97
C VAL A 21 10.74 -6.12 -5.10
N LYS A 22 10.10 -4.96 -5.18
CA LYS A 22 10.44 -3.94 -6.17
C LYS A 22 11.56 -3.01 -5.72
N ASN A 23 12.13 -3.24 -4.54
CA ASN A 23 13.18 -2.40 -3.97
C ASN A 23 12.78 -0.94 -3.81
N LEU A 24 11.52 -0.68 -3.51
CA LEU A 24 11.05 0.69 -3.29
C LEU A 24 11.29 1.06 -1.82
N PRO A 25 12.00 2.17 -1.57
CA PRO A 25 12.17 2.63 -0.19
C PRO A 25 10.83 3.04 0.40
N VAL A 26 10.43 2.39 1.48
CA VAL A 26 9.22 2.73 2.21
C VAL A 26 9.59 3.69 3.34
N LEU A 27 8.96 4.86 3.33
CA LEU A 27 9.25 5.91 4.31
C LEU A 27 8.40 5.73 5.56
N THR A 28 7.12 5.46 5.39
CA THR A 28 6.22 5.20 6.51
C THR A 28 5.20 4.15 6.12
N VAL A 29 4.75 3.41 7.11
CA VAL A 29 3.60 2.52 6.96
C VAL A 29 2.83 2.51 8.27
N THR A 30 1.52 2.66 8.18
CA THR A 30 0.64 2.55 9.34
C THR A 30 -0.44 1.53 9.05
N PHE A 31 -0.87 0.86 10.10
CA PHE A 31 -1.94 -0.12 10.06
C PHE A 31 -2.86 0.19 11.22
N THR A 32 -4.05 0.70 10.91
CA THR A 32 -4.96 1.20 11.93
C THR A 32 -6.27 0.43 11.85
N ALA A 33 -6.62 -0.27 12.93
CA ALA A 33 -7.89 -0.99 13.00
C ALA A 33 -9.06 0.00 13.01
N THR A 34 -10.09 -0.35 12.29
CA THR A 34 -11.34 0.40 12.25
C THR A 34 -12.48 -0.51 12.67
N GLU A 35 -13.72 -0.07 12.43
CA GLU A 35 -14.88 -0.87 12.78
C GLU A 35 -15.06 -2.04 11.82
N ASN A 36 -15.89 -3.01 12.21
CA ASN A 36 -16.31 -4.14 11.37
C ASN A 36 -15.16 -5.04 10.93
N ASN A 37 -14.18 -5.23 11.80
CA ASN A 37 -13.02 -6.08 11.51
C ASN A 37 -12.25 -5.63 10.29
N MET A 38 -12.22 -4.33 10.05
CA MET A 38 -11.45 -3.74 8.97
C MET A 38 -10.26 -2.96 9.53
N ALA A 39 -9.34 -2.63 8.65
CA ALA A 39 -8.19 -1.80 8.98
C ALA A 39 -7.82 -0.94 7.79
N VAL A 40 -7.19 0.19 8.06
CA VAL A 40 -6.69 1.09 7.03
C VAL A 40 -5.17 0.99 7.04
N ILE A 41 -4.59 0.75 5.87
CA ILE A 41 -3.15 0.80 5.67
C ILE A 41 -2.82 2.08 4.92
N ASN A 42 -1.90 2.85 5.48
CA ASN A 42 -1.36 4.01 4.79
C ASN A 42 0.14 3.79 4.63
N LEU A 43 0.62 3.91 3.41
CA LEU A 43 2.02 3.63 3.10
C LEU A 43 2.56 4.72 2.19
N ILE A 44 3.71 5.28 2.57
CA ILE A 44 4.41 6.28 1.76
C ILE A 44 5.75 5.71 1.35
N CYS A 45 6.02 5.75 0.07
CA CYS A 45 7.28 5.23 -0.47
C CYS A 45 7.81 6.16 -1.55
N LEU A 46 9.08 5.98 -1.88
CA LEU A 46 9.70 6.63 -3.02
C LEU A 46 9.57 5.72 -4.22
N CYS A 47 8.94 6.19 -5.27
CA CYS A 47 8.75 5.40 -6.48
C CYS A 47 9.16 6.22 -7.70
N PRO A 48 10.29 5.89 -8.35
CA PRO A 48 10.78 6.67 -9.46
C PRO A 48 10.00 6.48 -10.76
N ASP A 49 9.23 5.40 -10.86
CA ASP A 49 8.53 5.05 -12.08
C ASP A 49 7.10 4.65 -11.75
N GLU A 50 6.15 5.42 -12.26
CA GLU A 50 4.74 5.16 -11.99
C GLU A 50 4.27 3.80 -12.50
N ASN A 51 4.92 3.26 -13.51
CA ASN A 51 4.58 1.92 -14.01
C ASN A 51 4.80 0.84 -12.95
N ILE A 52 5.81 1.03 -12.10
CA ILE A 52 6.05 0.10 -10.99
C ILE A 52 4.86 0.15 -10.04
N MET A 53 4.38 1.35 -9.71
CA MET A 53 3.24 1.50 -8.83
C MET A 53 1.97 0.88 -9.41
N LYS A 54 1.76 1.06 -10.71
CA LYS A 54 0.60 0.46 -11.38
C LYS A 54 0.62 -1.07 -11.30
N ARG A 55 1.80 -1.66 -11.44
CA ARG A 55 1.95 -3.11 -11.32
C ARG A 55 1.65 -3.57 -9.90
N ILE A 56 2.12 -2.82 -8.90
CA ILE A 56 1.84 -3.15 -7.51
C ILE A 56 0.34 -3.09 -7.25
N MET A 57 -0.33 -2.05 -7.74
CA MET A 57 -1.78 -1.93 -7.58
C MET A 57 -2.53 -3.09 -8.22
N ASN A 58 -2.10 -3.50 -9.42
CA ASN A 58 -2.73 -4.62 -10.10
C ASN A 58 -2.55 -5.92 -9.33
N GLN A 59 -1.38 -6.14 -8.77
CA GLN A 59 -1.14 -7.34 -7.96
C GLN A 59 -1.95 -7.31 -6.67
N ALA A 60 -2.00 -6.14 -6.02
CA ALA A 60 -2.74 -5.99 -4.77
C ALA A 60 -4.25 -6.20 -4.98
N ASN A 61 -4.78 -5.76 -6.10
CA ASN A 61 -6.20 -5.93 -6.40
C ASN A 61 -6.64 -7.39 -6.46
N ASN A 62 -5.71 -8.32 -6.61
CA ASN A 62 -6.01 -9.74 -6.62
C ASN A 62 -6.13 -10.33 -5.21
N PHE A 63 -5.80 -9.55 -4.18
CA PHE A 63 -5.91 -10.05 -2.80
C PHE A 63 -7.35 -9.95 -2.33
N VAL A 64 -7.90 -11.08 -1.89
CA VAL A 64 -9.30 -11.17 -1.47
C VAL A 64 -9.59 -10.25 -0.29
N ASP A 65 -8.62 -10.07 0.59
CA ASP A 65 -8.80 -9.32 1.83
C ASP A 65 -8.70 -7.81 1.66
N ILE A 66 -8.48 -7.33 0.45
CA ILE A 66 -8.43 -5.89 0.15
C ILE A 66 -9.79 -5.47 -0.39
N SER A 67 -10.44 -4.55 0.32
CA SER A 67 -11.72 -3.99 -0.10
C SER A 67 -11.52 -2.85 -1.07
N GLU A 68 -10.58 -1.96 -0.77
CA GLU A 68 -10.26 -0.83 -1.62
C GLU A 68 -8.76 -0.57 -1.54
N ILE A 69 -8.16 -0.17 -2.65
CA ILE A 69 -6.77 0.23 -2.67
C ILE A 69 -6.57 1.28 -3.76
N TYR A 70 -5.81 2.32 -3.45
CA TYR A 70 -5.47 3.36 -4.41
C TYR A 70 -4.18 4.03 -3.98
N TYR A 71 -3.60 4.79 -4.91
CA TYR A 71 -2.42 5.57 -4.61
C TYR A 71 -2.56 6.98 -5.18
N THR A 72 -1.85 7.91 -4.58
CA THR A 72 -1.73 9.27 -5.10
C THR A 72 -0.27 9.62 -5.16
N LYS A 73 0.06 10.52 -6.09
CA LYS A 73 1.41 11.07 -6.16
C LYS A 73 1.50 12.26 -5.24
N THR A 74 2.58 12.33 -4.49
CA THR A 74 2.86 13.49 -3.66
C THR A 74 3.98 14.27 -4.31
N PHE A 75 3.70 15.50 -4.65
CA PHE A 75 4.71 16.37 -5.22
C PHE A 75 5.48 17.06 -4.12
N ASN A 76 6.82 16.99 -4.21
CA ASN A 76 7.69 17.67 -3.26
C ASN A 76 8.34 18.87 -3.96
N PRO A 77 7.84 20.08 -3.71
CA PRO A 77 8.36 21.27 -4.41
C PRO A 77 9.76 21.67 -3.98
N ASN A 78 10.30 21.10 -2.91
CA ASN A 78 11.62 21.42 -2.42
C ASN A 78 12.72 20.58 -3.05
N LYS A 79 12.39 19.82 -4.02
CA LYS A 79 13.34 18.99 -4.75
C LYS A 79 13.89 19.69 -5.95
#